data_c0162116dfb3b42c64aff9f7f6ed26e4
#
_entry.id   c0162116dfb3b42c64aff9f7f6ed26e4
#
_cell.length_a   1.000
_cell.length_b   1.000
_cell.length_c   1.000
_cell.angle_alpha   90.00
_cell.angle_beta   90.00
_cell.angle_gamma   90.00
#
_symmetry.space_group_name_H-M   'P 1'
#
loop_
_entity.id
_entity.type
_entity.pdbx_description
1 polymer ?
#
loop_
_entity_poly.entity_id
_entity_poly.type
_entity_poly.pdbx_seq_one_letter_code
_entity_poly.pdbx_strand_id
1 'polypeptide(L)'
;QDMYFTKLYASLGLTGQKLSEDPDIAVKDEGQSCFYRALFTNNEYGTDEMIWTWQENAGIPELTYMRWNSSHQQTEILYNRLAYNITLCNFFLDQIAGKEDATSVQQRAEARFLRSLFYYYLMDTFGKAPFTEHFPKENPPQKTASELFAYIESELESIENDMSEPRQAPFGRADKAACWLLRARLYLNAEVYTGQPRWNDAITYAGKVLDPSNGYGLCGNYEQLFMADNDENPDAKKEIILSIRQDGVQAKSYGGSYFLIAATQKSDMPNRGTNDPWECI
;
A
#
# COMPACT_ATOMS: atom_id res chain seq x y z
N GLN A 1 -22.89 -0.95 2.97
CA GLN A 1 -21.91 0.05 2.54
C GLN A 1 -20.62 -0.09 3.37
N ASP A 2 -20.69 0.01 4.70
CA ASP A 2 -19.52 0.01 5.59
C ASP A 2 -18.67 -1.26 5.52
N MET A 3 -19.26 -2.44 5.40
CA MET A 3 -18.51 -3.69 5.23
C MET A 3 -17.64 -3.69 3.97
N TYR A 4 -18.18 -3.22 2.85
CA TYR A 4 -17.41 -3.12 1.61
C TYR A 4 -16.31 -2.07 1.71
N PHE A 5 -16.61 -0.93 2.36
CA PHE A 5 -15.62 0.11 2.59
C PHE A 5 -14.46 -0.39 3.49
N THR A 6 -14.80 -1.08 4.58
CA THR A 6 -13.80 -1.71 5.46
C THR A 6 -12.91 -2.71 4.70
N LYS A 7 -13.48 -3.47 3.75
CA LYS A 7 -12.71 -4.41 2.93
C LYS A 7 -11.65 -3.70 2.06
N LEU A 8 -11.87 -2.44 1.65
CA LEU A 8 -10.86 -1.68 0.89
C LEU A 8 -9.57 -1.52 1.71
N TYR A 9 -9.69 -1.11 2.96
CA TYR A 9 -8.54 -0.97 3.87
C TYR A 9 -7.98 -2.33 4.31
N ALA A 10 -8.84 -3.29 4.61
CA ALA A 10 -8.43 -4.63 4.99
C ALA A 10 -7.58 -5.31 3.89
N SER A 11 -7.85 -5.03 2.62
CA SER A 11 -7.10 -5.58 1.48
C SER A 11 -5.63 -5.13 1.40
N LEU A 12 -5.25 -4.11 2.17
CA LEU A 12 -3.86 -3.69 2.31
C LEU A 12 -3.04 -4.68 3.14
N GLY A 13 -3.65 -5.29 4.17
CA GLY A 13 -2.96 -6.16 5.12
C GLY A 13 -3.39 -7.63 5.08
N LEU A 14 -4.60 -7.92 4.61
CA LEU A 14 -5.16 -9.28 4.59
C LEU A 14 -5.09 -9.92 3.20
N THR A 15 -5.00 -11.23 3.18
CA THR A 15 -4.94 -12.04 1.96
C THR A 15 -6.31 -12.46 1.45
N GLY A 16 -7.32 -12.47 2.34
CA GLY A 16 -8.71 -12.82 2.05
C GLY A 16 -9.58 -12.75 3.29
N GLN A 17 -10.88 -13.02 3.15
CA GLN A 17 -11.82 -13.01 4.27
C GLN A 17 -11.59 -14.13 5.27
N LYS A 18 -11.15 -15.30 4.79
CA LYS A 18 -10.88 -16.48 5.60
C LYS A 18 -9.42 -16.91 5.54
N LEU A 19 -8.51 -15.99 5.21
CA LEU A 19 -7.09 -16.25 5.04
C LEU A 19 -6.85 -17.37 4.00
N SER A 20 -6.12 -18.44 4.38
CA SER A 20 -5.78 -19.55 3.50
C SER A 20 -6.98 -20.36 2.97
N GLU A 21 -8.13 -20.30 3.66
CA GLU A 21 -9.33 -21.02 3.22
C GLU A 21 -10.06 -20.34 2.07
N ASP A 22 -9.93 -19.00 1.95
CA ASP A 22 -10.63 -18.21 0.92
C ASP A 22 -9.79 -16.98 0.55
N PRO A 23 -8.65 -17.18 -0.15
CA PRO A 23 -7.79 -16.08 -0.56
C PRO A 23 -8.44 -15.24 -1.66
N ASP A 24 -8.21 -13.93 -1.62
CA ASP A 24 -8.74 -12.99 -2.61
C ASP A 24 -8.22 -13.23 -4.04
N ILE A 25 -7.01 -13.78 -4.17
CA ILE A 25 -6.36 -14.10 -5.45
C ILE A 25 -5.81 -15.52 -5.43
N ALA A 26 -5.81 -16.18 -6.59
CA ALA A 26 -5.29 -17.53 -6.74
C ALA A 26 -3.75 -17.52 -6.73
N VAL A 27 -3.17 -18.09 -5.67
CA VAL A 27 -1.72 -18.23 -5.48
C VAL A 27 -1.39 -19.56 -4.80
N LYS A 28 -0.16 -20.05 -4.95
CA LYS A 28 0.27 -21.31 -4.32
C LYS A 28 0.46 -21.18 -2.81
N ASP A 29 1.00 -20.04 -2.38
CA ASP A 29 1.21 -19.69 -0.97
C ASP A 29 0.41 -18.42 -0.69
N GLU A 30 -0.70 -18.57 -0.02
CA GLU A 30 -1.63 -17.50 0.31
C GLU A 30 -0.93 -16.37 1.07
N GLY A 31 -0.03 -16.68 1.99
CA GLY A 31 0.69 -15.69 2.78
C GLY A 31 1.49 -14.68 1.96
N GLN A 32 1.94 -15.06 0.76
CA GLN A 32 2.64 -14.14 -0.15
C GLN A 32 1.72 -13.14 -0.85
N SER A 33 0.41 -13.34 -0.81
CA SER A 33 -0.56 -12.58 -1.60
C SER A 33 -1.05 -11.30 -0.94
N CYS A 34 -0.68 -11.00 0.29
CA CYS A 34 -1.03 -9.74 0.93
C CYS A 34 -0.28 -8.58 0.24
N PHE A 35 -0.97 -7.44 0.07
CA PHE A 35 -0.40 -6.29 -0.64
C PHE A 35 0.92 -5.83 -0.03
N TYR A 36 0.97 -5.67 1.28
CA TYR A 36 2.16 -5.18 1.97
C TYR A 36 3.37 -6.08 1.74
N ARG A 37 3.23 -7.42 1.92
CA ARG A 37 4.33 -8.36 1.69
C ARG A 37 4.73 -8.43 0.22
N ALA A 38 3.76 -8.49 -0.71
CA ALA A 38 4.05 -8.53 -2.13
C ALA A 38 4.83 -7.29 -2.59
N LEU A 39 4.44 -6.11 -2.10
CA LEU A 39 5.14 -4.85 -2.39
C LEU A 39 6.56 -4.87 -1.80
N PHE A 40 6.71 -5.23 -0.53
CA PHE A 40 8.00 -5.35 0.14
C PHE A 40 8.94 -6.31 -0.59
N THR A 41 8.45 -7.52 -0.90
CA THR A 41 9.25 -8.55 -1.62
C THR A 41 9.81 -8.02 -2.94
N ASN A 42 8.97 -7.33 -3.75
CA ASN A 42 9.40 -6.84 -5.06
C ASN A 42 10.33 -5.62 -4.97
N ASN A 43 10.24 -4.83 -3.89
CA ASN A 43 11.09 -3.64 -3.73
C ASN A 43 12.42 -3.96 -3.05
N GLU A 44 12.43 -4.84 -2.04
CA GLU A 44 13.58 -4.97 -1.14
C GLU A 44 14.53 -6.11 -1.53
N TYR A 45 14.02 -7.23 -2.06
CA TYR A 45 14.86 -8.41 -2.30
C TYR A 45 15.82 -8.28 -3.48
N GLY A 46 15.69 -7.23 -4.28
CA GLY A 46 16.64 -6.86 -5.34
C GLY A 46 17.66 -5.80 -4.91
N THR A 47 17.66 -5.39 -3.64
CA THR A 47 18.58 -4.38 -3.10
C THR A 47 19.73 -5.02 -2.33
N ASP A 48 20.72 -4.21 -1.92
CA ASP A 48 21.80 -4.60 -1.03
C ASP A 48 21.47 -4.39 0.46
N GLU A 49 20.26 -3.93 0.77
CA GLU A 49 19.77 -3.77 2.14
C GLU A 49 19.31 -5.09 2.77
N MET A 50 18.90 -6.07 1.92
CA MET A 50 18.29 -7.31 2.39
C MET A 50 18.66 -8.51 1.53
N ILE A 51 18.92 -9.64 2.17
CA ILE A 51 19.09 -10.95 1.52
C ILE A 51 18.12 -11.95 2.12
N TRP A 52 17.27 -12.54 1.27
CA TRP A 52 16.41 -13.65 1.68
C TRP A 52 17.21 -14.95 1.68
N THR A 53 17.34 -15.60 2.84
CA THR A 53 18.22 -16.77 3.00
C THR A 53 17.63 -18.06 2.44
N TRP A 54 16.32 -18.17 2.33
CA TRP A 54 15.64 -19.34 1.72
C TRP A 54 15.62 -19.22 0.19
N GLN A 55 16.77 -19.44 -0.41
CA GLN A 55 16.95 -19.26 -1.86
C GLN A 55 16.21 -20.31 -2.73
N GLU A 56 15.69 -21.38 -2.15
CA GLU A 56 14.82 -22.35 -2.82
C GLU A 56 13.39 -21.89 -3.02
N ASN A 57 12.97 -20.80 -2.37
CA ASN A 57 11.64 -20.23 -2.56
C ASN A 57 11.46 -19.71 -3.98
N ALA A 58 10.37 -20.11 -4.63
CA ALA A 58 10.10 -19.76 -6.03
C ALA A 58 10.05 -18.23 -6.27
N GLY A 59 10.88 -17.77 -7.19
CA GLY A 59 10.97 -16.35 -7.59
C GLY A 59 11.91 -15.51 -6.72
N ILE A 60 12.41 -16.01 -5.60
CA ILE A 60 13.31 -15.23 -4.72
C ILE A 60 14.71 -15.06 -5.32
N PRO A 61 15.38 -16.13 -5.83
CA PRO A 61 16.68 -15.96 -6.48
C PRO A 61 16.65 -15.01 -7.67
N GLU A 62 15.55 -15.00 -8.41
CA GLU A 62 15.38 -14.11 -9.56
C GLU A 62 15.34 -12.64 -9.13
N LEU A 63 14.69 -12.31 -8.00
CA LEU A 63 14.71 -10.95 -7.44
C LEU A 63 16.10 -10.59 -6.92
N THR A 64 16.70 -11.46 -6.09
CA THR A 64 18.02 -11.23 -5.49
C THR A 64 19.09 -10.95 -6.54
N TYR A 65 19.05 -11.68 -7.66
CA TYR A 65 20.04 -11.55 -8.74
C TYR A 65 19.56 -10.68 -9.91
N MET A 66 18.42 -9.95 -9.78
CA MET A 66 17.84 -9.07 -10.78
C MET A 66 17.68 -9.73 -12.17
N ARG A 67 17.20 -10.98 -12.20
CA ARG A 67 17.08 -11.80 -13.43
C ARG A 67 15.68 -12.38 -13.67
N TRP A 68 14.65 -11.65 -13.25
CA TRP A 68 13.25 -12.02 -13.50
C TRP A 68 12.86 -11.87 -14.95
N ASN A 69 11.78 -12.53 -15.33
CA ASN A 69 11.16 -12.46 -16.66
C ASN A 69 9.65 -12.23 -16.54
N SER A 70 8.94 -12.24 -17.68
CA SER A 70 7.49 -11.98 -17.73
C SER A 70 6.61 -13.06 -17.05
N SER A 71 7.19 -14.19 -16.64
CA SER A 71 6.50 -15.27 -15.92
C SER A 71 6.95 -15.37 -14.47
N HIS A 72 7.49 -14.28 -13.93
CA HIS A 72 8.06 -14.27 -12.58
C HIS A 72 6.96 -14.27 -11.51
N GLN A 73 6.97 -15.28 -10.63
CA GLN A 73 5.90 -15.54 -9.67
C GLN A 73 5.65 -14.38 -8.71
N GLN A 74 6.68 -13.79 -8.11
CA GLN A 74 6.51 -12.74 -7.10
C GLN A 74 5.97 -11.44 -7.73
N THR A 75 6.40 -11.14 -8.95
CA THR A 75 5.93 -9.99 -9.73
C THR A 75 4.47 -10.18 -10.16
N GLU A 76 4.09 -11.40 -10.57
CA GLU A 76 2.70 -11.76 -10.88
C GLU A 76 1.79 -11.62 -9.67
N ILE A 77 2.23 -12.04 -8.48
CA ILE A 77 1.47 -11.90 -7.23
C ILE A 77 1.17 -10.43 -6.94
N LEU A 78 2.17 -9.54 -7.04
CA LEU A 78 1.97 -8.11 -6.84
C LEU A 78 1.01 -7.52 -7.87
N TYR A 79 1.19 -7.87 -9.14
CA TYR A 79 0.30 -7.41 -10.22
C TYR A 79 -1.16 -7.81 -9.97
N ASN A 80 -1.40 -9.08 -9.66
CA ASN A 80 -2.74 -9.61 -9.40
C ASN A 80 -3.37 -8.97 -8.15
N ARG A 81 -2.58 -8.75 -7.11
CA ARG A 81 -3.06 -8.07 -5.89
C ARG A 81 -3.47 -6.62 -6.17
N LEU A 82 -2.66 -5.87 -6.91
CA LEU A 82 -2.98 -4.50 -7.29
C LEU A 82 -4.23 -4.43 -8.18
N ALA A 83 -4.34 -5.31 -9.17
CA ALA A 83 -5.51 -5.38 -10.06
C ALA A 83 -6.79 -5.74 -9.29
N TYR A 84 -6.71 -6.70 -8.36
CA TYR A 84 -7.82 -7.05 -7.47
C TYR A 84 -8.26 -5.86 -6.62
N ASN A 85 -7.32 -5.16 -5.99
CA ASN A 85 -7.62 -4.03 -5.12
C ASN A 85 -8.26 -2.86 -5.90
N ILE A 86 -7.81 -2.59 -7.13
CA ILE A 86 -8.45 -1.61 -8.03
C ILE A 86 -9.89 -2.04 -8.35
N THR A 87 -10.09 -3.31 -8.69
CA THR A 87 -11.41 -3.85 -8.99
C THR A 87 -12.35 -3.73 -7.80
N LEU A 88 -11.84 -3.97 -6.59
CA LEU A 88 -12.59 -3.81 -5.35
C LEU A 88 -12.98 -2.34 -5.10
N CYS A 89 -12.07 -1.38 -5.34
CA CYS A 89 -12.38 0.05 -5.28
C CYS A 89 -13.47 0.43 -6.30
N ASN A 90 -13.33 -0.01 -7.54
CA ASN A 90 -14.31 0.26 -8.59
C ASN A 90 -15.69 -0.31 -8.24
N PHE A 91 -15.76 -1.56 -7.76
CA PHE A 91 -17.00 -2.14 -7.29
C PHE A 91 -17.66 -1.30 -6.19
N PHE A 92 -16.89 -0.88 -5.19
CA PHE A 92 -17.41 -0.05 -4.11
C PHE A 92 -17.92 1.31 -4.63
N LEU A 93 -17.15 1.97 -5.49
CA LEU A 93 -17.51 3.27 -6.08
C LEU A 93 -18.81 3.19 -6.91
N ASP A 94 -18.97 2.12 -7.68
CA ASP A 94 -20.21 1.88 -8.45
C ASP A 94 -21.43 1.67 -7.51
N GLN A 95 -21.25 1.02 -6.35
CA GLN A 95 -22.32 0.80 -5.38
C GLN A 95 -22.77 2.07 -4.65
N ILE A 96 -21.91 3.08 -4.53
CA ILE A 96 -22.24 4.34 -3.85
C ILE A 96 -22.43 5.52 -4.83
N ALA A 97 -22.46 5.22 -6.13
CA ALA A 97 -22.68 6.24 -7.15
C ALA A 97 -23.99 7.00 -6.90
N GLY A 98 -23.93 8.33 -6.98
CA GLY A 98 -25.10 9.21 -6.77
C GLY A 98 -25.55 9.41 -5.31
N LYS A 99 -24.87 8.83 -4.32
CA LYS A 99 -25.12 9.14 -2.91
C LYS A 99 -24.41 10.43 -2.51
N GLU A 100 -25.14 11.38 -1.93
CA GLU A 100 -24.62 12.72 -1.61
C GLU A 100 -24.57 13.03 -0.10
N ASP A 101 -24.87 12.04 0.77
CA ASP A 101 -24.67 12.21 2.19
C ASP A 101 -23.19 12.33 2.55
N ALA A 102 -22.86 13.05 3.62
CA ALA A 102 -21.49 13.36 4.02
C ALA A 102 -20.59 12.10 4.18
N THR A 103 -21.15 11.00 4.69
CA THR A 103 -20.42 9.74 4.85
C THR A 103 -20.08 9.14 3.49
N SER A 104 -21.02 9.11 2.55
CA SER A 104 -20.80 8.58 1.21
C SER A 104 -19.82 9.43 0.40
N VAL A 105 -19.86 10.76 0.53
CA VAL A 105 -18.89 11.68 -0.09
C VAL A 105 -17.48 11.39 0.43
N GLN A 106 -17.30 11.32 1.73
CA GLN A 106 -15.99 11.02 2.34
C GLN A 106 -15.47 9.61 1.96
N GLN A 107 -16.33 8.58 2.06
CA GLN A 107 -15.95 7.22 1.67
C GLN A 107 -15.61 7.11 0.18
N ARG A 108 -16.27 7.88 -0.67
CA ARG A 108 -15.96 7.98 -2.11
C ARG A 108 -14.57 8.59 -2.32
N ALA A 109 -14.24 9.67 -1.62
CA ALA A 109 -12.92 10.30 -1.71
C ALA A 109 -11.81 9.34 -1.28
N GLU A 110 -11.97 8.65 -0.16
CA GLU A 110 -11.01 7.66 0.33
C GLU A 110 -10.88 6.44 -0.60
N ALA A 111 -11.97 5.94 -1.18
CA ALA A 111 -11.91 4.84 -2.14
C ALA A 111 -11.19 5.24 -3.44
N ARG A 112 -11.39 6.48 -3.92
CA ARG A 112 -10.66 7.06 -5.06
C ARG A 112 -9.18 7.28 -4.72
N PHE A 113 -8.86 7.70 -3.51
CA PHE A 113 -7.48 7.77 -3.02
C PHE A 113 -6.80 6.39 -3.06
N LEU A 114 -7.43 5.35 -2.50
CA LEU A 114 -6.87 3.99 -2.50
C LEU A 114 -6.71 3.45 -3.93
N ARG A 115 -7.68 3.68 -4.82
CA ARG A 115 -7.56 3.33 -6.24
C ARG A 115 -6.37 4.03 -6.89
N SER A 116 -6.17 5.32 -6.62
CA SER A 116 -5.03 6.09 -7.11
C SER A 116 -3.70 5.55 -6.57
N LEU A 117 -3.65 5.15 -5.30
CA LEU A 117 -2.49 4.50 -4.68
C LEU A 117 -2.13 3.18 -5.40
N PHE A 118 -3.12 2.34 -5.71
CA PHE A 118 -2.87 1.08 -6.42
C PHE A 118 -2.46 1.30 -7.88
N TYR A 119 -3.05 2.28 -8.57
CA TYR A 119 -2.59 2.67 -9.90
C TYR A 119 -1.20 3.29 -9.89
N TYR A 120 -0.85 4.05 -8.84
CA TYR A 120 0.51 4.56 -8.65
C TYR A 120 1.52 3.40 -8.60
N TYR A 121 1.27 2.38 -7.79
CA TYR A 121 2.17 1.22 -7.71
C TYR A 121 2.19 0.38 -9.00
N LEU A 122 1.06 0.25 -9.72
CA LEU A 122 1.08 -0.39 -11.04
C LEU A 122 1.91 0.40 -12.06
N MET A 123 1.77 1.72 -12.07
CA MET A 123 2.56 2.60 -12.93
C MET A 123 4.05 2.53 -12.59
N ASP A 124 4.38 2.64 -11.31
CA ASP A 124 5.75 2.66 -10.82
C ASP A 124 6.49 1.33 -11.09
N THR A 125 5.82 0.20 -10.82
CA THR A 125 6.43 -1.13 -10.96
C THR A 125 6.43 -1.63 -12.41
N PHE A 126 5.37 -1.37 -13.19
CA PHE A 126 5.16 -2.01 -14.51
C PHE A 126 5.19 -1.02 -15.69
N GLY A 127 5.20 0.28 -15.46
CA GLY A 127 5.26 1.32 -16.49
C GLY A 127 3.96 1.51 -17.30
N LYS A 128 3.04 0.56 -17.25
CA LYS A 128 1.72 0.59 -17.90
C LYS A 128 0.76 -0.36 -17.17
N ALA A 129 -0.54 -0.09 -17.25
CA ALA A 129 -1.54 -0.94 -16.64
C ALA A 129 -2.85 -0.97 -17.43
N PRO A 130 -3.63 -2.06 -17.35
CA PRO A 130 -5.05 -2.05 -17.71
C PRO A 130 -5.77 -0.98 -16.87
N PHE A 131 -6.64 -0.20 -17.53
CA PHE A 131 -7.28 0.94 -16.87
C PHE A 131 -8.79 0.91 -17.01
N THR A 132 -9.47 0.98 -15.87
CA THR A 132 -10.91 1.19 -15.78
C THR A 132 -11.27 1.88 -14.47
N GLU A 133 -12.33 2.69 -14.49
CA GLU A 133 -12.88 3.37 -13.32
C GLU A 133 -14.16 2.71 -12.80
N HIS A 134 -14.62 1.66 -13.48
CA HIS A 134 -15.80 0.89 -13.14
C HIS A 134 -15.46 -0.58 -12.94
N PHE A 135 -16.35 -1.33 -12.30
CA PHE A 135 -16.22 -2.78 -12.23
C PHE A 135 -16.17 -3.36 -13.65
N PRO A 136 -15.08 -4.04 -14.04
CA PRO A 136 -14.86 -4.42 -15.44
C PRO A 136 -15.82 -5.52 -15.89
N LYS A 137 -16.45 -5.31 -17.05
CA LYS A 137 -17.26 -6.32 -17.73
C LYS A 137 -16.47 -7.06 -18.81
N GLU A 138 -15.36 -6.49 -19.23
CA GLU A 138 -14.43 -7.00 -20.23
C GLU A 138 -13.01 -6.54 -19.90
N ASN A 139 -12.02 -7.07 -20.62
CA ASN A 139 -10.63 -6.66 -20.41
C ASN A 139 -10.45 -5.18 -20.74
N PRO A 140 -10.04 -4.33 -19.80
CA PRO A 140 -9.89 -2.91 -20.03
C PRO A 140 -8.66 -2.61 -20.91
N PRO A 141 -8.69 -1.49 -21.67
CA PRO A 141 -7.53 -1.04 -22.43
C PRO A 141 -6.37 -0.67 -21.51
N GLN A 142 -5.14 -0.69 -22.03
CA GLN A 142 -3.96 -0.25 -21.31
C GLN A 142 -3.78 1.26 -21.41
N LYS A 143 -3.29 1.86 -20.30
CA LYS A 143 -2.70 3.20 -20.26
C LYS A 143 -1.20 3.13 -20.04
N THR A 144 -0.48 4.08 -20.65
CA THR A 144 0.95 4.32 -20.45
C THR A 144 1.22 4.98 -19.10
N ALA A 145 2.50 5.03 -18.68
CA ALA A 145 2.89 5.73 -17.44
C ALA A 145 2.45 7.20 -17.44
N SER A 146 2.63 7.93 -18.54
CA SER A 146 2.19 9.33 -18.63
C SER A 146 0.68 9.51 -18.51
N GLU A 147 -0.11 8.61 -19.11
CA GLU A 147 -1.57 8.65 -19.00
C GLU A 147 -2.06 8.28 -17.60
N LEU A 148 -1.39 7.33 -16.93
CA LEU A 148 -1.67 6.97 -15.54
C LEU A 148 -1.27 8.10 -14.59
N PHE A 149 -0.12 8.73 -14.81
CA PHE A 149 0.32 9.91 -14.06
C PHE A 149 -0.74 11.02 -14.10
N ALA A 150 -1.19 11.40 -15.31
CA ALA A 150 -2.20 12.43 -15.48
C ALA A 150 -3.54 12.06 -14.80
N TYR A 151 -3.94 10.80 -14.88
CA TYR A 151 -5.12 10.30 -14.20
C TYR A 151 -4.98 10.40 -12.67
N ILE A 152 -3.88 9.89 -12.09
CA ILE A 152 -3.64 9.89 -10.65
C ILE A 152 -3.59 11.34 -10.12
N GLU A 153 -2.89 12.23 -10.83
CA GLU A 153 -2.83 13.66 -10.50
C GLU A 153 -4.23 14.28 -10.42
N SER A 154 -5.03 14.08 -11.48
CA SER A 154 -6.40 14.62 -11.56
C SER A 154 -7.33 14.04 -10.47
N GLU A 155 -7.24 12.74 -10.19
CA GLU A 155 -8.01 12.09 -9.13
C GLU A 155 -7.69 12.69 -7.76
N LEU A 156 -6.40 12.73 -7.41
CA LEU A 156 -5.95 13.24 -6.11
C LEU A 156 -6.29 14.74 -5.94
N GLU A 157 -6.25 15.52 -7.00
CA GLU A 157 -6.67 16.92 -6.98
C GLU A 157 -8.17 17.08 -6.71
N SER A 158 -8.98 16.29 -7.40
CA SER A 158 -10.45 16.39 -7.32
C SER A 158 -11.02 15.93 -5.98
N ILE A 159 -10.36 15.01 -5.27
CA ILE A 159 -10.83 14.46 -3.98
C ILE A 159 -10.29 15.23 -2.76
N GLU A 160 -9.29 16.10 -2.91
CA GLU A 160 -8.57 16.72 -1.78
C GLU A 160 -9.53 17.38 -0.79
N ASN A 161 -10.57 18.08 -1.28
CA ASN A 161 -11.51 18.79 -0.42
C ASN A 161 -12.54 17.88 0.27
N ASP A 162 -12.77 16.69 -0.26
CA ASP A 162 -13.70 15.70 0.29
C ASP A 162 -13.03 14.74 1.29
N MET A 163 -11.70 14.78 1.38
CA MET A 163 -10.94 14.03 2.38
C MET A 163 -11.05 14.71 3.76
N SER A 164 -10.98 13.89 4.83
CA SER A 164 -10.87 14.42 6.20
C SER A 164 -9.68 15.37 6.34
N GLU A 165 -9.84 16.41 7.15
CA GLU A 165 -8.73 17.29 7.52
C GLU A 165 -7.59 16.45 8.17
N PRO A 166 -6.33 16.93 8.10
CA PRO A 166 -5.19 16.23 8.70
C PRO A 166 -5.47 15.84 10.15
N ARG A 167 -5.17 14.60 10.50
CA ARG A 167 -5.38 14.02 11.85
C ARG A 167 -6.85 13.87 12.28
N GLN A 168 -7.82 14.16 11.43
CA GLN A 168 -9.25 14.03 11.76
C GLN A 168 -9.87 12.71 11.27
N ALA A 169 -9.21 11.97 10.39
CA ALA A 169 -9.65 10.63 10.02
C ALA A 169 -9.43 9.64 11.19
N PRO A 170 -10.27 8.61 11.34
CA PRO A 170 -9.99 7.51 12.24
C PRO A 170 -8.62 6.89 11.95
N PHE A 171 -7.89 6.45 12.99
CA PHE A 171 -6.56 5.86 12.83
C PHE A 171 -6.58 4.68 11.84
N GLY A 172 -5.66 4.70 10.88
CA GLY A 172 -5.59 3.72 9.79
C GLY A 172 -6.43 4.06 8.57
N ARG A 173 -7.10 5.22 8.55
CA ARG A 173 -7.79 5.76 7.37
C ARG A 173 -7.03 6.96 6.80
N ALA A 174 -7.14 7.13 5.48
CA ALA A 174 -6.48 8.23 4.77
C ALA A 174 -7.16 9.57 5.06
N ASP A 175 -6.35 10.61 5.21
CA ASP A 175 -6.76 12.00 5.30
C ASP A 175 -6.08 12.85 4.20
N LYS A 176 -6.24 14.17 4.25
CA LYS A 176 -5.58 15.08 3.29
C LYS A 176 -4.07 14.94 3.26
N ALA A 177 -3.41 14.64 4.39
CA ALA A 177 -1.97 14.48 4.42
C ALA A 177 -1.51 13.25 3.65
N ALA A 178 -2.28 12.15 3.68
CA ALA A 178 -2.03 10.97 2.84
C ALA A 178 -2.14 11.32 1.34
N CYS A 179 -3.14 12.12 0.97
CA CYS A 179 -3.31 12.61 -0.40
C CYS A 179 -2.13 13.48 -0.83
N TRP A 180 -1.70 14.42 -0.01
CA TRP A 180 -0.55 15.29 -0.30
C TRP A 180 0.76 14.51 -0.41
N LEU A 181 0.98 13.55 0.48
CA LEU A 181 2.19 12.72 0.44
C LEU A 181 2.24 11.87 -0.84
N LEU A 182 1.13 11.29 -1.26
CA LEU A 182 1.07 10.56 -2.53
C LEU A 182 1.34 11.48 -3.73
N ARG A 183 0.80 12.71 -3.71
CA ARG A 183 1.11 13.73 -4.75
C ARG A 183 2.58 14.12 -4.73
N ALA A 184 3.18 14.32 -3.55
CA ALA A 184 4.62 14.62 -3.44
C ALA A 184 5.47 13.50 -4.05
N ARG A 185 5.16 12.23 -3.76
CA ARG A 185 5.86 11.06 -4.36
C ARG A 185 5.66 10.99 -5.88
N LEU A 186 4.44 11.22 -6.35
CA LEU A 186 4.10 11.24 -7.76
C LEU A 186 4.94 12.30 -8.51
N TYR A 187 5.03 13.51 -7.98
CA TYR A 187 5.78 14.61 -8.59
C TYR A 187 7.31 14.44 -8.47
N LEU A 188 7.80 13.82 -7.40
CA LEU A 188 9.23 13.55 -7.23
C LEU A 188 9.78 12.69 -8.38
N ASN A 189 8.99 11.71 -8.83
CA ASN A 189 9.35 10.78 -9.90
C ASN A 189 8.70 11.13 -11.25
N ALA A 190 8.11 12.32 -11.40
CA ALA A 190 7.39 12.71 -12.62
C ALA A 190 8.23 12.61 -13.89
N GLU A 191 9.53 12.92 -13.81
CA GLU A 191 10.46 12.83 -14.95
C GLU A 191 10.57 11.39 -15.47
N VAL A 192 10.58 10.40 -14.57
CA VAL A 192 10.62 8.96 -14.94
C VAL A 192 9.34 8.55 -15.69
N TYR A 193 8.18 9.02 -15.24
CA TYR A 193 6.88 8.62 -15.81
C TYR A 193 6.50 9.39 -17.07
N THR A 194 6.91 10.67 -17.16
CA THR A 194 6.41 11.61 -18.18
C THR A 194 7.51 12.21 -19.06
N GLY A 195 8.77 12.07 -18.66
CA GLY A 195 9.91 12.78 -19.27
C GLY A 195 10.01 14.26 -18.86
N GLN A 196 9.18 14.72 -17.92
CA GLN A 196 9.15 16.11 -17.47
C GLN A 196 9.28 16.18 -15.94
N PRO A 197 10.29 16.90 -15.39
CA PRO A 197 10.47 17.03 -13.95
C PRO A 197 9.39 17.94 -13.32
N ARG A 198 8.92 17.57 -12.12
CA ARG A 198 7.92 18.30 -11.34
C ARG A 198 8.39 18.53 -9.90
N TRP A 199 9.65 18.77 -9.65
CA TRP A 199 10.26 18.86 -8.31
C TRP A 199 9.69 19.99 -7.45
N ASN A 200 9.33 21.13 -8.04
CA ASN A 200 8.71 22.23 -7.29
C ASN A 200 7.31 21.84 -6.76
N ASP A 201 6.57 21.04 -7.51
CA ASP A 201 5.29 20.51 -7.05
C ASP A 201 5.51 19.49 -5.91
N ALA A 202 6.52 18.63 -6.02
CA ALA A 202 6.91 17.71 -4.95
C ALA A 202 7.26 18.47 -3.65
N ILE A 203 8.06 19.55 -3.73
CA ILE A 203 8.39 20.41 -2.59
C ILE A 203 7.12 21.06 -2.02
N THR A 204 6.22 21.53 -2.86
CA THR A 204 4.98 22.17 -2.44
C THR A 204 4.10 21.21 -1.63
N TYR A 205 3.89 19.98 -2.13
CA TYR A 205 3.04 19.01 -1.44
C TYR A 205 3.70 18.38 -0.22
N ALA A 206 5.02 18.15 -0.24
CA ALA A 206 5.76 17.78 0.95
C ALA A 206 5.69 18.89 2.02
N GLY A 207 5.78 20.16 1.61
CA GLY A 207 5.63 21.31 2.49
C GLY A 207 4.27 21.37 3.19
N LYS A 208 3.17 21.01 2.50
CA LYS A 208 1.85 20.91 3.14
C LYS A 208 1.83 19.86 4.26
N VAL A 209 2.47 18.71 4.07
CA VAL A 209 2.57 17.67 5.11
C VAL A 209 3.40 18.14 6.29
N LEU A 210 4.50 18.83 6.02
CA LEU A 210 5.43 19.33 7.04
C LEU A 210 4.97 20.58 7.79
N ASP A 211 3.87 21.21 7.35
CA ASP A 211 3.31 22.38 8.04
C ASP A 211 2.86 21.97 9.46
N PRO A 212 3.42 22.57 10.52
CA PRO A 212 3.13 22.20 11.90
C PRO A 212 1.64 22.33 12.27
N SER A 213 0.88 23.18 11.57
CA SER A 213 -0.56 23.37 11.79
C SER A 213 -1.36 22.09 11.47
N ASN A 214 -0.82 21.19 10.66
CA ASN A 214 -1.44 19.92 10.29
C ASN A 214 -1.24 18.80 11.33
N GLY A 215 -0.42 19.03 12.38
CA GLY A 215 -0.23 18.12 13.50
C GLY A 215 0.56 16.84 13.19
N TYR A 216 1.21 16.78 12.03
CA TYR A 216 2.20 15.75 11.70
C TYR A 216 3.61 16.24 12.02
N GLY A 217 4.52 15.32 12.29
CA GLY A 217 5.91 15.62 12.57
C GLY A 217 6.71 14.37 12.87
N LEU A 218 8.01 14.47 12.88
CA LEU A 218 8.88 13.33 13.16
C LEU A 218 8.78 12.87 14.62
N CYS A 219 8.89 11.56 14.82
CA CYS A 219 9.04 10.95 16.14
C CYS A 219 10.40 11.35 16.75
N GLY A 220 10.41 11.72 18.01
CA GLY A 220 11.62 12.13 18.70
C GLY A 220 12.64 11.01 18.92
N ASN A 221 12.16 9.76 18.99
CA ASN A 221 12.99 8.57 19.05
C ASN A 221 12.56 7.59 17.95
N TYR A 222 13.42 7.40 16.95
CA TYR A 222 13.17 6.54 15.78
C TYR A 222 12.79 5.10 16.16
N GLU A 223 13.38 4.54 17.22
CA GLU A 223 13.06 3.17 17.68
C GLU A 223 11.58 3.00 18.05
N GLN A 224 10.92 4.04 18.52
CA GLN A 224 9.51 3.98 18.92
C GLN A 224 8.56 3.69 17.77
N LEU A 225 8.95 3.98 16.54
CA LEU A 225 8.18 3.64 15.34
C LEU A 225 8.03 2.12 15.14
N PHE A 226 8.93 1.34 15.72
CA PHE A 226 9.01 -0.12 15.56
C PHE A 226 8.66 -0.90 16.83
N MET A 227 8.28 -0.20 17.89
CA MET A 227 7.85 -0.85 19.14
C MET A 227 6.42 -1.39 19.03
N ALA A 228 6.10 -2.39 19.87
CA ALA A 228 4.79 -3.06 19.85
C ALA A 228 3.60 -2.12 20.14
N ASP A 229 3.84 -0.98 20.77
CA ASP A 229 2.86 0.03 21.13
C ASP A 229 2.86 1.25 20.19
N ASN A 230 3.44 1.12 19.00
CA ASN A 230 3.57 2.24 18.05
C ASN A 230 2.23 2.83 17.60
N ASP A 231 1.15 2.06 17.70
CA ASP A 231 -0.23 2.52 17.45
C ASP A 231 -0.87 3.24 18.64
N GLU A 232 -0.32 3.12 19.85
CA GLU A 232 -0.77 3.81 21.05
C GLU A 232 0.14 5.00 21.41
N ASN A 233 1.44 4.88 21.16
CA ASN A 233 2.43 5.91 21.45
C ASN A 233 2.15 7.21 20.68
N PRO A 234 1.84 8.34 21.37
CA PRO A 234 1.44 9.57 20.69
C PRO A 234 2.56 10.20 19.85
N ASP A 235 3.83 9.96 20.20
CA ASP A 235 4.97 10.50 19.44
C ASP A 235 5.20 9.71 18.15
N ALA A 236 5.10 8.38 18.19
CA ALA A 236 5.12 7.53 16.98
C ALA A 236 3.92 7.83 16.07
N LYS A 237 2.73 7.91 16.63
CA LYS A 237 1.50 8.25 15.86
C LYS A 237 1.60 9.59 15.14
N LYS A 238 2.35 10.54 15.67
CA LYS A 238 2.54 11.86 15.06
C LYS A 238 3.23 11.76 13.69
N GLU A 239 4.12 10.79 13.49
CA GLU A 239 4.82 10.58 12.22
C GLU A 239 4.02 9.72 11.24
N ILE A 240 3.20 8.79 11.73
CA ILE A 240 2.45 7.85 10.90
C ILE A 240 1.25 8.56 10.25
N ILE A 241 1.26 8.68 8.92
CA ILE A 241 0.19 9.31 8.13
C ILE A 241 -0.89 8.30 7.76
N LEU A 242 -0.50 7.15 7.20
CA LEU A 242 -1.41 6.07 6.84
C LEU A 242 -0.82 4.74 7.29
N SER A 243 -1.47 4.06 8.22
CA SER A 243 -1.03 2.76 8.72
C SER A 243 -1.86 1.62 8.16
N ILE A 244 -1.21 0.49 7.87
CA ILE A 244 -1.87 -0.78 7.61
C ILE A 244 -2.01 -1.49 8.97
N ARG A 245 -3.22 -1.49 9.53
CA ARG A 245 -3.47 -1.97 10.89
C ARG A 245 -3.39 -3.48 10.98
N GLN A 246 -2.72 -3.96 12.01
CA GLN A 246 -2.63 -5.37 12.38
C GLN A 246 -2.84 -5.48 13.90
N ASP A 247 -3.88 -6.18 14.33
CA ASP A 247 -4.23 -6.33 15.75
C ASP A 247 -3.98 -7.75 16.30
N GLY A 248 -3.51 -8.65 15.45
CA GLY A 248 -3.23 -10.03 15.81
C GLY A 248 -4.47 -10.89 16.14
N VAL A 249 -5.67 -10.32 16.07
CA VAL A 249 -6.94 -10.99 16.41
C VAL A 249 -7.87 -11.01 15.20
N GLN A 250 -8.37 -9.85 14.79
CA GLN A 250 -9.29 -9.71 13.64
C GLN A 250 -8.54 -9.38 12.35
N ALA A 251 -7.56 -8.49 12.42
CA ALA A 251 -6.69 -8.11 11.31
C ALA A 251 -5.35 -8.86 11.40
N LYS A 252 -5.41 -10.19 11.47
CA LYS A 252 -4.23 -11.06 11.46
C LYS A 252 -4.00 -11.63 10.07
N SER A 253 -2.75 -11.68 9.65
CA SER A 253 -2.32 -12.34 8.43
C SER A 253 -0.97 -13.01 8.68
N TYR A 254 -0.91 -14.32 8.47
CA TYR A 254 0.34 -15.07 8.61
C TYR A 254 1.43 -14.55 7.66
N GLY A 255 1.05 -14.16 6.46
CA GLY A 255 1.95 -13.66 5.44
C GLY A 255 2.20 -12.15 5.44
N GLY A 256 1.63 -11.40 6.37
CA GLY A 256 1.78 -9.94 6.46
C GLY A 256 3.01 -9.50 7.24
N SER A 257 2.88 -8.40 7.99
CA SER A 257 3.97 -7.83 8.80
C SER A 257 4.51 -8.80 9.83
N TYR A 258 3.68 -9.68 10.39
CA TYR A 258 4.14 -10.74 11.29
C TYR A 258 5.23 -11.60 10.64
N PHE A 259 5.02 -12.05 9.40
CA PHE A 259 6.00 -12.85 8.68
C PHE A 259 7.31 -12.07 8.47
N LEU A 260 7.22 -10.82 8.00
CA LEU A 260 8.41 -9.99 7.75
C LEU A 260 9.20 -9.74 9.03
N ILE A 261 8.53 -9.45 10.16
CA ILE A 261 9.17 -9.24 11.45
C ILE A 261 9.79 -10.55 11.96
N ALA A 262 9.03 -11.66 11.93
CA ALA A 262 9.52 -12.96 12.42
C ALA A 262 10.73 -13.44 11.63
N ALA A 263 10.74 -13.16 10.31
CA ALA A 263 11.84 -13.54 9.43
C ALA A 263 13.16 -12.81 9.73
N THR A 264 13.11 -11.65 10.40
CA THR A 264 14.32 -10.91 10.83
C THR A 264 14.90 -11.40 12.16
N GLN A 265 14.18 -12.26 12.90
CA GLN A 265 14.59 -12.71 14.22
C GLN A 265 15.58 -13.86 14.15
N LYS A 266 16.63 -13.79 14.95
CA LYS A 266 17.64 -14.86 15.11
C LYS A 266 17.61 -15.46 16.50
N SER A 267 18.15 -16.68 16.61
CA SER A 267 18.21 -17.42 17.87
C SER A 267 19.03 -16.74 18.98
N ASP A 268 19.98 -15.92 18.62
CA ASP A 268 20.86 -15.17 19.51
C ASP A 268 20.37 -13.77 19.87
N MET A 269 19.23 -13.33 19.32
CA MET A 269 18.64 -12.05 19.68
C MET A 269 18.07 -12.08 21.11
N PRO A 270 18.37 -11.09 21.95
CA PRO A 270 17.77 -10.99 23.28
C PRO A 270 16.26 -10.75 23.19
N ASN A 271 15.49 -11.38 24.10
CA ASN A 271 14.04 -11.14 24.28
C ASN A 271 13.16 -11.45 23.06
N ARG A 272 13.56 -12.34 22.20
CA ARG A 272 12.80 -12.67 20.97
C ARG A 272 11.43 -13.32 21.17
N GLY A 273 11.05 -13.68 22.37
CA GLY A 273 9.69 -14.11 22.73
C GLY A 273 9.19 -15.45 22.15
N THR A 274 9.88 -16.09 21.21
CA THR A 274 9.52 -17.39 20.63
C THR A 274 10.72 -18.33 20.64
N ASN A 275 10.44 -19.64 20.77
CA ASN A 275 11.46 -20.68 20.71
C ASN A 275 11.71 -21.17 19.26
N ASP A 276 11.01 -20.63 18.29
CA ASP A 276 11.05 -21.08 16.90
C ASP A 276 11.69 -20.01 16.03
N PRO A 277 12.97 -20.14 15.69
CA PRO A 277 13.69 -19.14 14.92
C PRO A 277 13.34 -19.24 13.44
N TRP A 278 12.68 -18.24 12.93
CA TRP A 278 12.57 -18.04 11.49
C TRP A 278 13.77 -17.19 11.04
N GLU A 279 14.90 -17.84 10.87
CA GLU A 279 16.11 -17.17 10.39
C GLU A 279 16.08 -17.03 8.87
N CYS A 280 15.40 -15.99 8.35
CA CYS A 280 15.17 -15.83 6.93
C CYS A 280 15.86 -14.63 6.29
N ILE A 281 16.42 -13.71 7.08
CA ILE A 281 17.01 -12.46 6.59
C ILE A 281 18.35 -12.20 7.23
#